data_a254c990ec80593aa9da203f5fb46bf5
#
_entry.id   a254c990ec80593aa9da203f5fb46bf5
#
_cell.length_a   1.000
_cell.length_b   1.000
_cell.length_c   1.000
_cell.angle_alpha   90.00
_cell.angle_beta   90.00
_cell.angle_gamma   90.00
#
_symmetry.space_group_name_H-M   'P 1'
#
loop_
_entity.id
_entity.type
_entity.pdbx_description
1 polymer ?
#
loop_
_entity_poly.entity_id
_entity_poly.type
_entity_poly.pdbx_seq_one_letter_code
_entity_poly.pdbx_strand_id
1 'polypeptide(L)'
;MPLPSMKDQFAALIAAPSVSCTQPSLDPSNRAVIDLLAGWLGDLGFACDIQQVSPGKFNLVATYGTGPGGLVLSGHSDTVPYDDALWKTDPLKLTEVDGSWVGLGSCDMKGFFALAIEALQPLLDKPFKQPLIIL
;
A
#
# COMPACT_ATOMS: atom_id res chain seq x y z
N MET A 1 -11.26 -8.61 -12.06
CA MET A 1 -12.07 -7.36 -12.15
C MET A 1 -11.16 -6.22 -12.55
N PRO A 2 -11.66 -5.14 -13.19
CA PRO A 2 -10.79 -3.98 -13.45
C PRO A 2 -10.28 -3.44 -12.11
N LEU A 3 -9.02 -3.00 -12.08
CA LEU A 3 -8.45 -2.36 -10.89
C LEU A 3 -9.25 -1.10 -10.52
N PRO A 4 -9.38 -0.79 -9.23
CA PRO A 4 -9.91 0.49 -8.79
C PRO A 4 -9.07 1.65 -9.36
N SER A 5 -9.68 2.82 -9.54
CA SER A 5 -8.92 4.01 -9.91
C SER A 5 -7.85 4.33 -8.86
N MET A 6 -6.79 5.07 -9.23
CA MET A 6 -5.76 5.49 -8.27
C MET A 6 -6.37 6.18 -7.04
N LYS A 7 -7.39 7.05 -7.24
CA LYS A 7 -8.09 7.72 -6.13
C LYS A 7 -8.80 6.73 -5.21
N ASP A 8 -9.45 5.70 -5.78
CA ASP A 8 -10.13 4.67 -4.99
C ASP A 8 -9.13 3.79 -4.25
N GLN A 9 -7.96 3.51 -4.85
CA GLN A 9 -6.86 2.81 -4.18
C GLN A 9 -6.35 3.61 -2.99
N PHE A 10 -6.08 4.92 -3.16
CA PHE A 10 -5.73 5.81 -2.05
C PHE A 10 -6.78 5.76 -0.93
N ALA A 11 -8.06 5.91 -1.31
CA ALA A 11 -9.16 5.89 -0.35
C ALA A 11 -9.22 4.58 0.45
N ALA A 12 -9.09 3.45 -0.23
CA ALA A 12 -9.11 2.13 0.41
C ALA A 12 -7.90 1.91 1.33
N LEU A 13 -6.69 2.30 0.91
CA LEU A 13 -5.48 2.18 1.72
C LEU A 13 -5.56 3.05 2.99
N ILE A 14 -6.07 4.28 2.88
CA ILE A 14 -6.21 5.18 4.03
C ILE A 14 -7.28 4.67 4.98
N ALA A 15 -8.40 4.15 4.47
CA ALA A 15 -9.49 3.62 5.27
C ALA A 15 -9.15 2.32 6.01
N ALA A 16 -8.11 1.60 5.60
CA ALA A 16 -7.62 0.40 6.27
C ALA A 16 -6.58 0.78 7.36
N PRO A 17 -6.92 0.75 8.66
CA PRO A 17 -5.98 1.14 9.72
C PRO A 17 -4.76 0.23 9.75
N SER A 18 -3.58 0.82 9.93
CA SER A 18 -2.31 0.09 10.03
C SER A 18 -1.30 0.83 10.91
N VAL A 19 -1.77 1.45 11.98
CA VAL A 19 -0.89 2.12 12.96
C VAL A 19 0.09 1.11 13.54
N SER A 20 1.36 1.49 13.63
CA SER A 20 2.41 0.75 14.33
C SER A 20 2.81 1.50 15.58
N CYS A 21 2.69 0.85 16.74
CA CYS A 21 2.90 1.47 18.05
C CYS A 21 3.40 0.44 19.05
N THR A 22 4.19 0.90 20.02
CA THR A 22 4.63 0.06 21.16
C THR A 22 3.50 -0.25 22.15
N GLN A 23 2.40 0.50 22.10
CA GLN A 23 1.22 0.26 22.94
C GLN A 23 0.26 -0.69 22.22
N PRO A 24 0.07 -1.93 22.72
CA PRO A 24 -0.71 -2.95 21.99
C PRO A 24 -2.15 -2.56 21.67
N SER A 25 -2.80 -1.73 22.51
CA SER A 25 -4.17 -1.26 22.26
C SER A 25 -4.28 -0.30 21.05
N LEU A 26 -3.17 0.30 20.62
CA LEU A 26 -3.08 1.23 19.51
C LEU A 26 -2.32 0.65 18.30
N ASP A 27 -2.01 -0.64 18.32
CA ASP A 27 -1.19 -1.34 17.33
C ASP A 27 -2.00 -2.42 16.59
N PRO A 28 -2.99 -2.05 15.74
CA PRO A 28 -3.81 -3.00 15.01
C PRO A 28 -2.99 -3.80 14.00
N SER A 29 -3.58 -4.89 13.51
CA SER A 29 -3.00 -5.65 12.41
C SER A 29 -2.95 -4.81 11.13
N ASN A 30 -1.86 -4.91 10.36
CA ASN A 30 -1.76 -4.33 9.03
C ASN A 30 -2.32 -5.26 7.93
N ARG A 31 -2.94 -6.38 8.30
CA ARG A 31 -3.40 -7.41 7.36
C ARG A 31 -4.32 -6.87 6.28
N ALA A 32 -5.24 -5.98 6.63
CA ALA A 32 -6.19 -5.41 5.69
C ALA A 32 -5.50 -4.62 4.55
N VAL A 33 -4.47 -3.84 4.87
CA VAL A 33 -3.67 -3.12 3.85
C VAL A 33 -2.91 -4.09 2.97
N ILE A 34 -2.30 -5.12 3.57
CA ILE A 34 -1.56 -6.15 2.83
C ILE A 34 -2.46 -6.92 1.88
N ASP A 35 -3.67 -7.28 2.31
CA ASP A 35 -4.64 -7.99 1.46
C ASP A 35 -5.11 -7.13 0.27
N LEU A 36 -5.33 -5.83 0.47
CA LEU A 36 -5.65 -4.91 -0.63
C LEU A 36 -4.52 -4.87 -1.66
N LEU A 37 -3.29 -4.67 -1.22
CA LEU A 37 -2.12 -4.59 -2.10
C LEU A 37 -1.88 -5.92 -2.82
N ALA A 38 -1.94 -7.04 -2.11
CA ALA A 38 -1.77 -8.37 -2.71
C ALA A 38 -2.85 -8.67 -3.75
N GLY A 39 -4.09 -8.26 -3.49
CA GLY A 39 -5.20 -8.41 -4.45
C GLY A 39 -4.94 -7.63 -5.73
N TRP A 40 -4.64 -6.33 -5.64
CA TRP A 40 -4.39 -5.49 -6.81
C TRP A 40 -3.16 -5.90 -7.60
N LEU A 41 -2.06 -6.21 -6.92
CA LEU A 41 -0.83 -6.65 -7.56
C LEU A 41 -1.00 -8.04 -8.19
N GLY A 42 -1.75 -8.93 -7.54
CA GLY A 42 -2.12 -10.24 -8.10
C GLY A 42 -2.95 -10.10 -9.38
N ASP A 43 -3.94 -9.20 -9.41
CA ASP A 43 -4.73 -8.90 -10.60
C ASP A 43 -3.87 -8.34 -11.75
N LEU A 44 -2.74 -7.70 -11.44
CA LEU A 44 -1.74 -7.22 -12.40
C LEU A 44 -0.72 -8.31 -12.82
N GLY A 45 -0.81 -9.52 -12.28
CA GLY A 45 0.06 -10.64 -12.63
C GLY A 45 1.33 -10.76 -11.78
N PHE A 46 1.42 -10.05 -10.65
CA PHE A 46 2.50 -10.26 -9.69
C PHE A 46 2.28 -11.57 -8.91
N ALA A 47 3.34 -12.31 -8.67
CA ALA A 47 3.37 -13.38 -7.68
C ALA A 47 3.53 -12.74 -6.29
N CYS A 48 2.49 -12.87 -5.44
CA CYS A 48 2.44 -12.25 -4.12
C CYS A 48 2.76 -13.25 -3.03
N ASP A 49 3.77 -12.98 -2.22
CA ASP A 49 4.14 -13.72 -1.01
C ASP A 49 3.86 -12.85 0.22
N ILE A 50 2.90 -13.29 1.04
CA ILE A 50 2.52 -12.62 2.29
C ILE A 50 3.21 -13.33 3.44
N GLN A 51 4.09 -12.65 4.13
CA GLN A 51 4.92 -13.18 5.20
C GLN A 51 4.48 -12.61 6.55
N GLN A 52 4.02 -13.48 7.45
CA GLN A 52 3.78 -13.07 8.82
C GLN A 52 5.11 -12.98 9.57
N VAL A 53 5.48 -11.78 10.01
CA VAL A 53 6.75 -11.52 10.73
C VAL A 53 6.60 -11.50 12.25
N SER A 54 5.39 -11.18 12.73
CA SER A 54 5.00 -11.29 14.13
C SER A 54 3.47 -11.36 14.23
N PRO A 55 2.87 -11.65 15.39
CA PRO A 55 1.43 -11.68 15.53
C PRO A 55 0.77 -10.39 15.02
N GLY A 56 -0.12 -10.51 14.02
CA GLY A 56 -0.82 -9.38 13.41
C GLY A 56 0.00 -8.52 12.46
N LYS A 57 1.28 -8.80 12.24
CA LYS A 57 2.16 -8.02 11.35
C LYS A 57 2.63 -8.86 10.17
N PHE A 58 2.48 -8.28 8.98
CA PHE A 58 2.73 -8.96 7.72
C PHE A 58 3.56 -8.07 6.79
N ASN A 59 4.47 -8.71 6.04
CA ASN A 59 5.12 -8.11 4.89
C ASN A 59 4.51 -8.70 3.61
N LEU A 60 4.58 -7.94 2.53
CA LEU A 60 4.24 -8.38 1.19
C LEU A 60 5.50 -8.31 0.32
N VAL A 61 5.81 -9.40 -0.37
CA VAL A 61 6.78 -9.42 -1.46
C VAL A 61 6.03 -9.76 -2.74
N ALA A 62 5.87 -8.79 -3.62
CA ALA A 62 5.19 -8.98 -4.89
C ALA A 62 6.20 -8.90 -6.04
N THR A 63 6.30 -9.97 -6.83
CA THR A 63 7.28 -10.10 -7.90
C THR A 63 6.61 -10.25 -9.25
N TYR A 64 6.99 -9.43 -10.22
CA TYR A 64 6.59 -9.53 -11.62
C TYR A 64 7.80 -9.89 -12.48
N GLY A 65 7.68 -10.94 -13.29
CA GLY A 65 8.77 -11.46 -14.09
C GLY A 65 9.64 -12.47 -13.32
N THR A 66 10.72 -12.90 -13.95
CA THR A 66 11.62 -13.95 -13.44
C THR A 66 13.08 -13.63 -13.71
N GLY A 67 14.00 -14.31 -13.05
CA GLY A 67 15.44 -14.17 -13.23
C GLY A 67 16.15 -13.45 -12.09
N PRO A 68 17.47 -13.33 -12.17
CA PRO A 68 18.28 -12.69 -11.14
C PRO A 68 18.27 -11.17 -11.25
N GLY A 69 18.50 -10.48 -10.14
CA GLY A 69 18.54 -9.02 -10.06
C GLY A 69 17.15 -8.39 -10.10
N GLY A 70 17.05 -7.22 -10.70
CA GLY A 70 15.80 -6.50 -10.87
C GLY A 70 15.73 -5.16 -10.17
N LEU A 71 14.56 -4.52 -10.27
CA LEU A 71 14.25 -3.27 -9.59
C LEU A 71 13.33 -3.57 -8.39
N VAL A 72 13.70 -3.05 -7.24
CA VAL A 72 12.88 -3.11 -6.03
C VAL A 72 12.29 -1.74 -5.75
N LEU A 73 10.96 -1.67 -5.66
CA LEU A 73 10.22 -0.53 -5.13
C LEU A 73 9.81 -0.86 -3.69
N SER A 74 10.51 -0.28 -2.74
CA SER A 74 10.29 -0.55 -1.32
C SER A 74 9.54 0.58 -0.64
N GLY A 75 8.49 0.24 0.10
CA GLY A 75 7.71 1.16 0.91
C GLY A 75 7.28 0.52 2.23
N HIS A 76 6.59 1.28 3.08
CA HIS A 76 5.94 0.76 4.27
C HIS A 76 4.45 1.08 4.28
N SER A 77 3.66 0.17 4.81
CA SER A 77 2.21 0.28 4.89
C SER A 77 1.70 0.70 6.26
N ASP A 78 2.56 0.71 7.26
CA ASP A 78 2.22 1.19 8.59
C ASP A 78 2.19 2.72 8.65
N THR A 79 1.49 3.24 9.65
CA THR A 79 1.39 4.66 9.95
C THR A 79 1.68 4.91 11.42
N VAL A 80 1.99 6.15 11.76
CA VAL A 80 2.19 6.56 13.16
C VAL A 80 0.85 6.72 13.89
N PRO A 81 0.81 6.62 15.23
CA PRO A 81 -0.34 7.04 16.01
C PRO A 81 -0.69 8.51 15.75
N TYR A 82 -1.96 8.84 15.83
CA TYR A 82 -2.47 10.19 15.58
C TYR A 82 -3.42 10.63 16.70
N ASP A 83 -3.58 11.94 16.82
CA ASP A 83 -4.57 12.55 17.72
C ASP A 83 -5.68 13.17 16.87
N ASP A 84 -6.88 12.63 16.94
CA ASP A 84 -8.05 13.09 16.19
C ASP A 84 -8.33 14.59 16.42
N ALA A 85 -8.04 15.11 17.61
CA ALA A 85 -8.25 16.52 17.96
C ALA A 85 -7.38 17.48 17.16
N LEU A 86 -6.26 17.00 16.61
CA LEU A 86 -5.33 17.79 15.80
C LEU A 86 -5.64 17.73 14.30
N TRP A 87 -6.49 16.79 13.86
CA TRP A 87 -6.88 16.66 12.46
C TRP A 87 -8.06 17.59 12.14
N LYS A 88 -8.00 18.25 10.98
CA LYS A 88 -9.11 19.05 10.45
C LYS A 88 -10.11 18.23 9.63
N THR A 89 -9.72 17.04 9.22
CA THR A 89 -10.51 16.06 8.48
C THR A 89 -10.40 14.72 9.19
N ASP A 90 -11.26 13.75 8.83
CA ASP A 90 -11.12 12.38 9.33
C ASP A 90 -9.80 11.76 8.81
N PRO A 91 -8.85 11.39 9.68
CA PRO A 91 -7.55 10.83 9.27
C PRO A 91 -7.66 9.52 8.50
N LEU A 92 -8.73 8.74 8.72
CA LEU A 92 -8.96 7.45 8.05
C LEU A 92 -9.87 7.56 6.83
N LYS A 93 -10.12 8.78 6.36
CA LYS A 93 -10.92 9.03 5.16
C LYS A 93 -10.17 9.95 4.20
N LEU A 94 -9.95 9.49 2.97
CA LEU A 94 -9.38 10.35 1.94
C LEU A 94 -10.29 11.55 1.69
N THR A 95 -9.82 12.74 1.95
CA THR A 95 -10.55 14.00 1.78
C THR A 95 -9.78 14.90 0.81
N GLU A 96 -10.49 15.50 -0.14
CA GLU A 96 -9.91 16.48 -1.05
C GLU A 96 -10.07 17.89 -0.46
N VAL A 97 -8.95 18.57 -0.26
CA VAL A 97 -8.89 19.93 0.29
C VAL A 97 -7.96 20.75 -0.59
N ASP A 98 -8.47 21.81 -1.18
CA ASP A 98 -7.70 22.74 -2.03
C ASP A 98 -6.85 22.04 -3.11
N GLY A 99 -7.43 21.03 -3.76
CA GLY A 99 -6.78 20.23 -4.80
C GLY A 99 -5.74 19.21 -4.29
N SER A 100 -5.64 19.02 -2.98
CA SER A 100 -4.76 18.05 -2.32
C SER A 100 -5.55 16.91 -1.71
N TRP A 101 -5.01 15.70 -1.72
CA TRP A 101 -5.60 14.54 -1.05
C TRP A 101 -5.02 14.39 0.35
N VAL A 102 -5.88 14.52 1.34
CA VAL A 102 -5.53 14.52 2.78
C VAL A 102 -6.05 13.25 3.43
N GLY A 103 -5.21 12.59 4.21
CA GLY A 103 -5.52 11.40 4.99
C GLY A 103 -4.25 10.79 5.60
N LEU A 104 -4.38 10.02 6.67
CA LEU A 104 -3.24 9.40 7.35
C LEU A 104 -2.55 8.38 6.44
N GLY A 105 -1.27 8.60 6.13
CA GLY A 105 -0.49 7.78 5.21
C GLY A 105 -0.65 8.16 3.73
N SER A 106 -1.37 9.24 3.39
CA SER A 106 -1.45 9.69 1.99
C SER A 106 -0.07 10.06 1.42
N CYS A 107 0.80 10.64 2.24
CA CYS A 107 2.19 10.98 1.90
C CYS A 107 3.19 9.97 2.45
N ASP A 108 3.02 9.50 3.68
CA ASP A 108 3.97 8.66 4.41
C ASP A 108 3.26 7.39 4.94
N MET A 109 3.29 6.27 4.17
CA MET A 109 3.59 6.32 2.74
C MET A 109 2.69 5.34 1.97
N LYS A 110 1.46 5.11 2.46
CA LYS A 110 0.50 4.23 1.77
C LYS A 110 0.21 4.67 0.33
N GLY A 111 0.17 6.00 0.11
CA GLY A 111 -0.03 6.58 -1.22
C GLY A 111 1.04 6.17 -2.23
N PHE A 112 2.26 5.86 -1.78
CA PHE A 112 3.33 5.36 -2.64
C PHE A 112 2.90 4.13 -3.44
N PHE A 113 2.18 3.20 -2.82
CA PHE A 113 1.76 1.97 -3.49
C PHE A 113 0.74 2.23 -4.60
N ALA A 114 -0.23 3.10 -4.38
CA ALA A 114 -1.19 3.48 -5.41
C ALA A 114 -0.52 4.20 -6.58
N LEU A 115 0.45 5.09 -6.31
CA LEU A 115 1.25 5.75 -7.33
C LEU A 115 2.13 4.77 -8.10
N ALA A 116 2.74 3.80 -7.42
CA ALA A 116 3.55 2.75 -8.05
C ALA A 116 2.69 1.90 -8.99
N ILE A 117 1.51 1.45 -8.55
CA ILE A 117 0.56 0.68 -9.36
C ILE A 117 0.14 1.47 -10.62
N GLU A 118 -0.25 2.72 -10.46
CA GLU A 118 -0.64 3.60 -11.57
C GLU A 118 0.50 3.76 -12.60
N ALA A 119 1.73 3.99 -12.13
CA ALA A 119 2.89 4.15 -12.98
C ALA A 119 3.30 2.86 -13.71
N LEU A 120 3.11 1.71 -13.08
CA LEU A 120 3.52 0.41 -13.61
C LEU A 120 2.49 -0.18 -14.58
N GLN A 121 1.20 0.02 -14.33
CA GLN A 121 0.12 -0.59 -15.11
C GLN A 121 0.32 -0.49 -16.62
N PRO A 122 0.66 0.66 -17.24
CA PRO A 122 0.86 0.76 -18.68
C PRO A 122 2.15 0.08 -19.19
N LEU A 123 3.01 -0.39 -18.30
CA LEU A 123 4.28 -1.03 -18.63
C LEU A 123 4.20 -2.55 -18.58
N LEU A 124 3.23 -3.12 -17.87
CA LEU A 124 3.16 -4.56 -17.58
C LEU A 124 2.84 -5.43 -18.81
N ASP A 125 2.31 -4.85 -19.88
CA ASP A 125 2.12 -5.54 -21.17
C ASP A 125 3.44 -5.80 -21.92
N LYS A 126 4.56 -5.22 -21.44
CA LYS A 126 5.86 -5.34 -22.07
C LYS A 126 6.73 -6.38 -21.34
N PRO A 127 7.56 -7.15 -22.07
CA PRO A 127 8.49 -8.06 -21.42
C PRO A 127 9.56 -7.27 -20.65
N PHE A 128 9.72 -7.56 -19.38
CA PHE A 128 10.81 -7.03 -18.57
C PHE A 128 12.06 -7.91 -18.74
N LYS A 129 13.24 -7.29 -18.84
CA LYS A 129 14.53 -8.00 -18.90
C LYS A 129 14.94 -8.59 -17.54
N GLN A 130 14.44 -8.00 -16.48
CA GLN A 130 14.72 -8.37 -15.10
C GLN A 130 13.43 -8.23 -14.28
N PRO A 131 13.29 -8.94 -13.16
CA PRO A 131 12.09 -8.85 -12.33
C PRO A 131 11.89 -7.46 -11.72
N LEU A 132 10.63 -7.11 -11.52
CA LEU A 132 10.19 -5.97 -10.75
C LEU A 132 9.62 -6.48 -9.43
N ILE A 133 10.07 -5.92 -8.32
CA ILE A 133 9.68 -6.36 -6.98
C ILE A 133 9.11 -5.17 -6.23
N ILE A 134 7.95 -5.35 -5.60
CA ILE A 134 7.34 -4.40 -4.66
C ILE A 134 7.37 -5.02 -3.27
N LEU A 135 7.93 -4.27 -2.30
CA LEU A 135 8.02 -4.65 -0.89
C LEU A 135 7.21 -3.69 -0.05
#